data_290fc0528d375b525c3026dfa67356c3
#
_entry.id   290fc0528d375b525c3026dfa67356c3
#
_cell.length_a   1.000
_cell.length_b   1.000
_cell.length_c   1.000
_cell.angle_alpha   90.00
_cell.angle_beta   90.00
_cell.angle_gamma   90.00
#
_symmetry.space_group_name_H-M   'P 1'
#
loop_
_entity.id
_entity.type
_entity.pdbx_description
1 polymer ?
#
loop_
_entity_poly.entity_id
_entity_poly.type
_entity_poly.pdbx_seq_one_letter_code
_entity_poly.pdbx_strand_id
1 'polypeptide(L)'
;MLDNKIEKIIDTVTKMNNSSSDITSRILNIKNKKIGYIFLDSTASDDKIGNIILENIKKNEIHFYTNIYNYLKNNIKGAKTKEVTTYDDLFYHLASGFICILVNNTRKAFLVETKANLDRSITDSTTESIIRGAKDSFNENFNANIGLIRKRLKDKNFIVSELKVGKRSLTKVGVMYVKDIAKKENVDKIINKIKNINIDAILDSGYIRDFLIKDTKNFFPMVISTEKPDLVTQNLLEGKIAILVENSPFVIILPATLLDFFKPIEDNYEKAINVSFSKIVRLLAFVITIITPAIYIAITTYNMQIIPNELLISLAVQREGVPFTTAFKNEINSPFKGSSCLICMSCANLP
;
A
#
# COMPACT_ATOMS: atom_id res chain seq x y z
N MET A 1 -18.47 12.33 23.31
CA MET A 1 -19.66 11.48 23.59
C MET A 1 -20.52 11.36 22.35
N LEU A 2 -21.19 10.24 22.17
CA LEU A 2 -22.08 10.00 21.03
C LEU A 2 -23.36 10.85 21.14
N ASP A 3 -23.88 11.26 19.97
CA ASP A 3 -25.18 11.94 19.86
C ASP A 3 -26.38 11.01 20.11
N ASN A 4 -27.58 11.58 20.28
CA ASN A 4 -28.81 10.80 20.43
C ASN A 4 -29.44 10.37 19.10
N LYS A 5 -29.12 11.07 17.99
CA LYS A 5 -29.71 10.82 16.68
C LYS A 5 -28.76 10.01 15.80
N ILE A 6 -29.26 8.92 15.24
CA ILE A 6 -28.48 8.01 14.37
C ILE A 6 -27.85 8.77 13.19
N GLU A 7 -28.65 9.64 12.55
CA GLU A 7 -28.20 10.39 11.39
C GLU A 7 -26.98 11.27 11.71
N LYS A 8 -27.00 11.91 12.90
CA LYS A 8 -25.86 12.73 13.35
C LYS A 8 -24.62 11.91 13.65
N ILE A 9 -24.80 10.72 14.25
CA ILE A 9 -23.67 9.83 14.55
C ILE A 9 -23.02 9.36 13.24
N ILE A 10 -23.83 8.92 12.27
CA ILE A 10 -23.37 8.48 10.95
C ILE A 10 -22.63 9.62 10.25
N ASP A 11 -23.22 10.80 10.18
CA ASP A 11 -22.62 11.98 9.55
C ASP A 11 -21.30 12.37 10.21
N THR A 12 -21.24 12.34 11.55
CA THR A 12 -20.01 12.64 12.29
C THR A 12 -18.91 11.63 12.02
N VAL A 13 -19.23 10.33 12.05
CA VAL A 13 -18.27 9.26 11.77
C VAL A 13 -17.74 9.33 10.34
N THR A 14 -18.64 9.57 9.38
CA THR A 14 -18.26 9.75 7.97
C THR A 14 -17.38 10.97 7.78
N LYS A 15 -17.70 12.10 8.43
CA LYS A 15 -16.88 13.31 8.40
C LYS A 15 -15.51 13.13 9.09
N MET A 16 -15.47 12.42 10.22
CA MET A 16 -14.21 12.13 10.92
C MET A 16 -13.24 11.33 10.06
N ASN A 17 -13.75 10.40 9.28
CA ASN A 17 -12.93 9.64 8.33
C ASN A 17 -12.90 10.27 6.92
N ASN A 18 -13.23 11.57 6.82
CA ASN A 18 -13.19 12.34 5.58
C ASN A 18 -13.87 11.67 4.37
N SER A 19 -14.98 10.99 4.61
CA SER A 19 -15.74 10.27 3.59
C SER A 19 -14.89 9.23 2.84
N SER A 20 -14.01 8.52 3.56
CA SER A 20 -13.27 7.39 3.00
C SER A 20 -14.24 6.38 2.37
N SER A 21 -13.90 5.87 1.20
CA SER A 21 -14.78 5.01 0.39
C SER A 21 -15.07 3.65 1.01
N ASP A 22 -14.29 3.22 1.99
CA ASP A 22 -14.44 1.93 2.66
C ASP A 22 -15.42 1.94 3.87
N ILE A 23 -16.04 3.10 4.18
CA ILE A 23 -17.10 3.19 5.19
C ILE A 23 -18.47 2.94 4.58
N THR A 24 -19.13 1.89 5.04
CA THR A 24 -20.53 1.62 4.71
C THR A 24 -21.42 1.87 5.91
N SER A 25 -22.50 2.65 5.69
CA SER A 25 -23.52 2.92 6.69
C SER A 25 -24.92 2.78 6.10
N ARG A 26 -25.85 2.23 6.85
CA ARG A 26 -27.26 2.12 6.46
C ARG A 26 -28.18 2.34 7.64
N ILE A 27 -29.39 2.83 7.35
CA ILE A 27 -30.47 2.99 8.32
C ILE A 27 -31.61 2.07 7.92
N LEU A 28 -32.01 1.19 8.81
CA LEU A 28 -33.18 0.33 8.67
C LEU A 28 -34.36 0.93 9.44
N ASN A 29 -35.49 1.10 8.76
CA ASN A 29 -36.73 1.50 9.39
C ASN A 29 -37.59 0.23 9.60
N ILE A 30 -37.78 -0.15 10.86
CA ILE A 30 -38.60 -1.31 11.23
C ILE A 30 -39.79 -0.79 12.02
N LYS A 31 -40.98 -0.67 11.36
CA LYS A 31 -42.26 -0.22 11.97
C LYS A 31 -42.06 0.84 13.05
N ASN A 32 -41.80 2.08 12.66
CA ASN A 32 -41.58 3.28 13.51
C ASN A 32 -40.30 3.30 14.38
N LYS A 33 -39.41 2.32 14.25
CA LYS A 33 -38.13 2.31 14.97
C LYS A 33 -36.98 2.35 13.97
N LYS A 34 -36.02 3.25 14.19
CA LYS A 34 -34.83 3.39 13.34
C LYS A 34 -33.65 2.68 14.00
N ILE A 35 -32.97 1.81 13.24
CA ILE A 35 -31.73 1.14 13.62
C ILE A 35 -30.71 1.50 12.55
N GLY A 36 -29.58 2.07 12.95
CA GLY A 36 -28.47 2.34 12.06
C GLY A 36 -27.37 1.28 12.24
N TYR A 37 -26.62 1.00 11.17
CA TYR A 37 -25.38 0.26 11.30
C TYR A 37 -24.28 0.89 10.45
N ILE A 38 -23.06 0.77 10.96
CA ILE A 38 -21.84 1.29 10.34
C ILE A 38 -20.78 0.21 10.42
N PHE A 39 -20.04 -0.02 9.34
CA PHE A 39 -18.89 -0.90 9.32
C PHE A 39 -17.89 -0.46 8.24
N LEU A 40 -16.69 -1.02 8.28
CA LEU A 40 -15.67 -0.85 7.25
C LEU A 40 -15.65 -2.11 6.38
N ASP A 41 -15.93 -1.95 5.08
CA ASP A 41 -15.96 -3.05 4.10
C ASP A 41 -14.62 -3.79 4.02
N SER A 42 -13.53 -3.08 4.29
CA SER A 42 -12.17 -3.62 4.24
C SER A 42 -11.81 -4.56 5.41
N THR A 43 -12.48 -4.43 6.56
CA THR A 43 -12.14 -5.19 7.79
C THR A 43 -13.23 -6.12 8.28
N ALA A 44 -14.46 -5.95 7.82
CA ALA A 44 -15.62 -6.72 8.22
C ALA A 44 -15.97 -7.78 7.18
N SER A 45 -16.62 -8.88 7.61
CA SER A 45 -17.09 -9.97 6.75
C SER A 45 -18.57 -9.77 6.43
N ASP A 46 -18.90 -9.68 5.15
CA ASP A 46 -20.28 -9.53 4.66
C ASP A 46 -21.17 -10.68 5.11
N ASP A 47 -20.68 -11.93 5.10
CA ASP A 47 -21.44 -13.10 5.54
C ASP A 47 -21.81 -13.00 7.01
N LYS A 48 -20.87 -12.60 7.88
CA LYS A 48 -21.14 -12.42 9.32
C LYS A 48 -22.11 -11.27 9.56
N ILE A 49 -21.99 -10.17 8.81
CA ILE A 49 -22.89 -9.02 8.89
C ILE A 49 -24.29 -9.45 8.44
N GLY A 50 -24.41 -10.16 7.31
CA GLY A 50 -25.66 -10.67 6.80
C GLY A 50 -26.40 -11.53 7.82
N ASN A 51 -25.70 -12.49 8.43
CA ASN A 51 -26.26 -13.36 9.46
C ASN A 51 -26.71 -12.58 10.70
N ILE A 52 -25.89 -11.65 11.21
CA ILE A 52 -26.25 -10.82 12.36
C ILE A 52 -27.46 -9.95 12.06
N ILE A 53 -27.53 -9.31 10.89
CA ILE A 53 -28.63 -8.43 10.52
C ILE A 53 -29.88 -9.25 10.18
N LEU A 54 -29.74 -10.31 9.38
CA LEU A 54 -30.89 -11.10 8.92
C LEU A 54 -31.52 -11.92 10.04
N GLU A 55 -30.72 -12.53 10.89
CA GLU A 55 -31.24 -13.38 11.96
C GLU A 55 -31.81 -12.59 13.15
N ASN A 56 -31.15 -11.48 13.52
CA ASN A 56 -31.52 -10.77 14.76
C ASN A 56 -32.37 -9.53 14.51
N ILE A 57 -32.23 -8.86 13.36
CA ILE A 57 -32.96 -7.63 13.07
C ILE A 57 -34.27 -7.89 12.30
N LYS A 58 -34.30 -8.90 11.42
CA LYS A 58 -35.49 -9.27 10.63
C LYS A 58 -36.50 -10.11 11.39
N LYS A 59 -36.15 -10.73 12.51
CA LYS A 59 -37.13 -11.49 13.33
C LYS A 59 -38.25 -10.54 13.73
N ASN A 60 -39.47 -10.90 13.36
CA ASN A 60 -40.71 -10.14 13.65
C ASN A 60 -40.92 -9.79 15.12
N GLU A 61 -40.18 -10.39 16.04
CA GLU A 61 -40.22 -10.23 17.48
C GLU A 61 -39.70 -8.85 17.98
N ILE A 62 -38.89 -8.12 17.20
CA ILE A 62 -38.41 -6.76 17.59
C ILE A 62 -39.58 -5.81 17.91
N HIS A 63 -40.76 -6.10 17.39
CA HIS A 63 -41.96 -5.28 17.61
C HIS A 63 -42.44 -5.25 19.02
N PHE A 64 -42.32 -6.36 19.75
CA PHE A 64 -42.86 -6.54 21.07
C PHE A 64 -41.99 -5.90 22.16
N TYR A 65 -40.76 -5.53 21.86
CA TYR A 65 -39.86 -4.98 22.86
C TYR A 65 -39.90 -3.44 22.88
N THR A 66 -40.16 -2.88 24.04
CA THR A 66 -40.09 -1.44 24.31
C THR A 66 -38.66 -0.93 24.20
N ASN A 67 -37.65 -1.74 24.56
CA ASN A 67 -36.26 -1.38 24.53
C ASN A 67 -35.45 -2.27 23.56
N ILE A 68 -35.32 -1.79 22.30
CA ILE A 68 -34.57 -2.50 21.23
C ILE A 68 -33.10 -2.71 21.60
N TYR A 69 -32.49 -1.75 22.27
CA TYR A 69 -31.09 -1.83 22.63
C TYR A 69 -30.83 -3.07 23.53
N ASN A 70 -31.64 -3.25 24.56
CA ASN A 70 -31.56 -4.43 25.46
C ASN A 70 -31.90 -5.73 24.73
N TYR A 71 -32.86 -5.70 23.80
CA TYR A 71 -33.19 -6.85 22.97
C TYR A 71 -32.01 -7.32 22.13
N LEU A 72 -31.37 -6.40 21.39
CA LEU A 72 -30.21 -6.71 20.57
C LEU A 72 -29.03 -7.22 21.41
N LYS A 73 -28.79 -6.59 22.58
CA LYS A 73 -27.74 -7.01 23.51
C LYS A 73 -27.90 -8.45 23.98
N ASN A 74 -29.16 -8.87 24.27
CA ASN A 74 -29.43 -10.19 24.82
C ASN A 74 -29.57 -11.30 23.77
N ASN A 75 -29.91 -10.94 22.53
CA ASN A 75 -30.21 -11.91 21.48
C ASN A 75 -29.07 -12.11 20.48
N ILE A 76 -28.13 -11.18 20.36
CA ILE A 76 -26.92 -11.38 19.52
C ILE A 76 -25.98 -12.32 20.29
N LYS A 77 -26.06 -13.62 19.96
CA LYS A 77 -25.23 -14.68 20.53
C LYS A 77 -24.11 -15.07 19.55
N GLY A 78 -22.98 -15.51 20.11
CA GLY A 78 -21.90 -16.12 19.32
C GLY A 78 -20.81 -15.18 18.80
N ALA A 79 -20.91 -13.86 19.04
CA ALA A 79 -19.87 -12.91 18.72
C ALA A 79 -19.46 -12.07 19.94
N LYS A 80 -18.21 -11.62 19.98
CA LYS A 80 -17.79 -10.68 21.02
C LYS A 80 -18.52 -9.36 20.84
N THR A 81 -19.12 -8.87 21.91
CA THR A 81 -19.90 -7.64 21.93
C THR A 81 -19.29 -6.63 22.88
N LYS A 82 -19.36 -5.35 22.53
CA LYS A 82 -18.91 -4.24 23.36
C LYS A 82 -19.88 -3.07 23.28
N GLU A 83 -19.88 -2.23 24.30
CA GLU A 83 -20.60 -0.96 24.31
C GLU A 83 -19.59 0.19 24.30
N VAL A 84 -19.84 1.19 23.49
CA VAL A 84 -19.02 2.40 23.41
C VAL A 84 -19.89 3.66 23.47
N THR A 85 -19.31 4.71 24.05
CA THR A 85 -19.97 6.00 24.23
C THR A 85 -19.22 7.15 23.58
N THR A 86 -17.98 6.91 23.10
CA THR A 86 -17.11 7.90 22.48
C THR A 86 -16.91 7.60 20.99
N TYR A 87 -16.66 8.63 20.19
CA TYR A 87 -16.39 8.48 18.75
C TYR A 87 -15.03 7.83 18.49
N ASP A 88 -14.01 8.11 19.28
CA ASP A 88 -12.67 7.57 19.09
C ASP A 88 -12.65 6.04 19.35
N ASP A 89 -13.31 5.58 20.45
CA ASP A 89 -13.46 4.14 20.73
C ASP A 89 -14.29 3.46 19.63
N LEU A 90 -15.34 4.13 19.14
CA LEU A 90 -16.17 3.59 18.08
C LEU A 90 -15.33 3.37 16.82
N PHE A 91 -14.55 4.39 16.40
CA PHE A 91 -13.71 4.27 15.21
C PHE A 91 -12.61 3.22 15.37
N TYR A 92 -11.96 3.15 16.53
CA TYR A 92 -10.95 2.12 16.83
C TYR A 92 -11.52 0.70 16.64
N HIS A 93 -12.74 0.46 17.09
CA HIS A 93 -13.38 -0.85 16.93
C HIS A 93 -13.84 -1.11 15.50
N LEU A 94 -14.35 -0.10 14.78
CA LEU A 94 -14.66 -0.22 13.35
C LEU A 94 -13.40 -0.63 12.57
N ALA A 95 -12.27 0.05 12.78
CA ALA A 95 -10.99 -0.29 12.17
C ALA A 95 -10.46 -1.68 12.59
N SER A 96 -10.96 -2.22 13.71
CA SER A 96 -10.63 -3.56 14.18
C SER A 96 -11.60 -4.66 13.68
N GLY A 97 -12.54 -4.34 12.75
CA GLY A 97 -13.46 -5.29 12.15
C GLY A 97 -14.72 -5.57 12.96
N PHE A 98 -15.21 -4.58 13.72
CA PHE A 98 -16.51 -4.63 14.36
C PHE A 98 -17.55 -3.87 13.53
N ILE A 99 -18.79 -4.37 13.52
CA ILE A 99 -19.95 -3.59 13.10
C ILE A 99 -20.50 -2.81 14.29
N CYS A 100 -20.83 -1.56 14.04
CA CYS A 100 -21.49 -0.70 15.00
C CYS A 100 -23.00 -0.69 14.74
N ILE A 101 -23.80 -1.02 15.72
CA ILE A 101 -25.25 -0.96 15.68
C ILE A 101 -25.71 0.20 16.57
N LEU A 102 -26.48 1.11 15.97
CA LEU A 102 -26.99 2.33 16.57
C LEU A 102 -28.50 2.23 16.73
N VAL A 103 -29.00 2.57 17.90
CA VAL A 103 -30.44 2.66 18.17
C VAL A 103 -30.80 4.10 18.47
N ASN A 104 -31.88 4.58 17.85
CA ASN A 104 -32.33 5.96 18.04
C ASN A 104 -32.63 6.25 19.52
N ASN A 105 -32.35 7.48 19.97
CA ASN A 105 -32.49 7.94 21.33
C ASN A 105 -31.60 7.24 22.38
N THR A 106 -30.47 6.65 21.93
CA THR A 106 -29.46 6.11 22.86
C THR A 106 -28.11 6.80 22.57
N ARG A 107 -27.40 7.18 23.65
CA ARG A 107 -26.02 7.73 23.55
C ARG A 107 -24.97 6.64 23.60
N LYS A 108 -25.35 5.41 23.32
CA LYS A 108 -24.48 4.24 23.33
C LYS A 108 -24.56 3.55 21.98
N ALA A 109 -23.42 3.09 21.50
CA ALA A 109 -23.33 2.24 20.33
C ALA A 109 -23.02 0.80 20.76
N PHE A 110 -23.66 -0.15 20.12
CA PHE A 110 -23.46 -1.56 20.34
C PHE A 110 -22.55 -2.12 19.25
N LEU A 111 -21.42 -2.67 19.64
CA LEU A 111 -20.41 -3.21 18.72
C LEU A 111 -20.45 -4.73 18.73
N VAL A 112 -20.41 -5.33 17.55
CA VAL A 112 -20.37 -6.78 17.34
C VAL A 112 -19.17 -7.15 16.49
N GLU A 113 -18.41 -8.14 16.90
CA GLU A 113 -17.23 -8.60 16.15
C GLU A 113 -17.63 -9.32 14.87
N THR A 114 -17.28 -8.73 13.72
CA THR A 114 -17.55 -9.26 12.38
C THR A 114 -16.29 -9.39 11.54
N LYS A 115 -15.12 -9.51 12.20
CA LYS A 115 -13.84 -9.55 11.51
C LYS A 115 -13.84 -10.46 10.28
N ALA A 116 -13.39 -9.92 9.16
CA ALA A 116 -13.05 -10.72 8.00
C ALA A 116 -11.88 -11.66 8.32
N ASN A 117 -11.90 -12.84 7.76
CA ASN A 117 -10.78 -13.79 7.86
C ASN A 117 -9.70 -13.37 6.84
N LEU A 118 -8.98 -12.30 7.14
CA LEU A 118 -7.88 -11.84 6.30
C LEU A 118 -6.71 -12.83 6.26
N ASP A 119 -6.59 -13.67 7.30
CA ASP A 119 -5.46 -14.59 7.47
C ASP A 119 -5.50 -15.79 6.50
N ARG A 120 -6.67 -16.17 5.95
CA ARG A 120 -6.79 -17.31 5.00
C ARG A 120 -6.38 -16.99 3.56
N SER A 121 -6.30 -15.73 3.19
CA SER A 121 -5.89 -15.27 1.87
C SER A 121 -4.47 -14.73 1.83
N ILE A 122 -3.74 -14.83 2.95
CA ILE A 122 -2.36 -14.34 3.05
C ILE A 122 -1.47 -15.42 2.48
N THR A 123 -0.86 -15.14 1.34
CA THR A 123 0.25 -15.91 0.77
C THR A 123 1.57 -15.28 1.19
N ASP A 124 2.61 -16.11 1.33
CA ASP A 124 3.97 -15.59 1.47
C ASP A 124 4.34 -14.85 0.17
N SER A 125 5.00 -13.69 0.30
CA SER A 125 5.51 -12.97 -0.86
C SER A 125 6.51 -13.83 -1.62
N THR A 126 6.31 -13.94 -2.92
CA THR A 126 7.21 -14.68 -3.80
C THR A 126 8.38 -13.83 -4.29
N THR A 127 8.18 -12.52 -4.42
CA THR A 127 9.17 -11.57 -4.95
C THR A 127 9.99 -10.88 -3.86
N GLU A 128 9.38 -10.61 -2.68
CA GLU A 128 10.02 -9.91 -1.56
C GLU A 128 10.09 -10.83 -0.34
N SER A 129 10.89 -11.91 -0.44
CA SER A 129 11.11 -12.83 0.68
C SER A 129 11.86 -12.15 1.81
N ILE A 130 11.32 -12.19 3.03
CA ILE A 130 11.91 -11.62 4.24
C ILE A 130 12.32 -12.73 5.18
N ILE A 131 13.57 -12.70 5.67
CA ILE A 131 14.08 -13.66 6.65
C ILE A 131 13.45 -13.38 8.02
N ARG A 132 13.32 -12.11 8.40
CA ARG A 132 12.78 -11.69 9.69
C ARG A 132 11.75 -10.59 9.50
N GLY A 133 10.50 -10.82 9.92
CA GLY A 133 9.41 -9.86 9.81
C GLY A 133 8.07 -10.52 9.54
N ALA A 134 7.05 -9.71 9.27
CA ALA A 134 5.73 -10.19 8.90
C ALA A 134 5.76 -10.81 7.49
N LYS A 135 5.25 -12.04 7.38
CA LYS A 135 5.25 -12.78 6.11
C LYS A 135 4.04 -12.49 5.24
N ASP A 136 3.03 -11.82 5.78
CA ASP A 136 1.84 -11.47 5.03
C ASP A 136 2.17 -10.53 3.86
N SER A 137 1.54 -10.77 2.72
CA SER A 137 1.65 -9.98 1.50
C SER A 137 0.27 -9.62 0.96
N PHE A 138 0.24 -8.65 0.08
CA PHE A 138 -0.97 -8.30 -0.66
C PHE A 138 -1.35 -9.42 -1.65
N ASN A 139 -2.62 -9.45 -1.99
CA ASN A 139 -3.20 -10.35 -2.98
C ASN A 139 -4.03 -9.56 -4.01
N GLU A 140 -4.77 -10.24 -4.87
CA GLU A 140 -5.60 -9.63 -5.91
C GLU A 140 -6.90 -9.00 -5.37
N ASN A 141 -7.27 -9.28 -4.11
CA ASN A 141 -8.51 -8.77 -3.52
C ASN A 141 -8.33 -7.36 -2.96
N PHE A 142 -8.96 -6.39 -3.61
CA PHE A 142 -8.87 -4.97 -3.28
C PHE A 142 -9.23 -4.66 -1.81
N ASN A 143 -10.35 -5.17 -1.32
CA ASN A 143 -10.82 -4.90 0.05
C ASN A 143 -9.95 -5.59 1.10
N ALA A 144 -9.49 -6.81 0.82
CA ALA A 144 -8.59 -7.53 1.72
C ALA A 144 -7.26 -6.78 1.91
N ASN A 145 -6.71 -6.22 0.83
CA ASN A 145 -5.48 -5.44 0.86
C ASN A 145 -5.61 -4.16 1.70
N ILE A 146 -6.72 -3.42 1.56
CA ILE A 146 -7.01 -2.27 2.44
C ILE A 146 -7.13 -2.75 3.89
N GLY A 147 -7.79 -3.88 4.12
CA GLY A 147 -7.93 -4.49 5.44
C GLY A 147 -6.60 -4.82 6.11
N LEU A 148 -5.61 -5.31 5.35
CA LEU A 148 -4.25 -5.56 5.86
C LEU A 148 -3.55 -4.28 6.33
N ILE A 149 -3.76 -3.16 5.63
CA ILE A 149 -3.24 -1.85 6.04
C ILE A 149 -4.00 -1.34 7.26
N ARG A 150 -5.35 -1.41 7.27
CA ARG A 150 -6.19 -1.02 8.41
C ARG A 150 -5.88 -1.80 9.69
N LYS A 151 -5.51 -3.08 9.57
CA LYS A 151 -5.08 -3.91 10.71
C LYS A 151 -3.87 -3.29 11.43
N ARG A 152 -2.98 -2.62 10.69
CA ARG A 152 -1.76 -1.96 11.20
C ARG A 152 -2.00 -0.50 11.55
N LEU A 153 -2.74 0.21 10.72
CA LEU A 153 -2.99 1.65 10.83
C LEU A 153 -4.46 1.90 11.17
N LYS A 154 -4.78 1.94 12.48
CA LYS A 154 -6.13 2.18 12.99
C LYS A 154 -6.40 3.67 13.23
N ASP A 155 -5.98 4.50 12.28
CA ASP A 155 -6.13 5.95 12.37
C ASP A 155 -7.36 6.43 11.57
N LYS A 156 -8.12 7.34 12.15
CA LYS A 156 -9.26 8.01 11.50
C LYS A 156 -8.83 8.89 10.33
N ASN A 157 -7.58 9.36 10.32
CA ASN A 157 -7.01 10.17 9.26
C ASN A 157 -6.50 9.34 8.06
N PHE A 158 -6.48 8.01 8.17
CA PHE A 158 -6.19 7.15 7.03
C PHE A 158 -7.38 7.11 6.08
N ILE A 159 -7.18 7.65 4.89
CA ILE A 159 -8.21 7.81 3.86
C ILE A 159 -7.91 6.89 2.69
N VAL A 160 -8.96 6.26 2.18
CA VAL A 160 -8.98 5.52 0.93
C VAL A 160 -9.92 6.25 -0.03
N SER A 161 -9.37 6.78 -1.12
CA SER A 161 -10.15 7.42 -2.18
C SER A 161 -10.25 6.47 -3.36
N GLU A 162 -11.42 5.85 -3.57
CA GLU A 162 -11.65 4.91 -4.66
C GLU A 162 -12.00 5.67 -5.95
N LEU A 163 -11.31 5.29 -7.02
CA LEU A 163 -11.54 5.77 -8.38
C LEU A 163 -11.78 4.57 -9.30
N LYS A 164 -12.60 4.73 -10.33
CA LYS A 164 -12.77 3.73 -11.38
C LYS A 164 -12.08 4.21 -12.64
N VAL A 165 -11.16 3.42 -13.17
CA VAL A 165 -10.32 3.77 -14.31
C VAL A 165 -10.42 2.68 -15.39
N GLY A 166 -10.31 3.09 -16.66
CA GLY A 166 -10.54 2.21 -17.81
C GLY A 166 -11.99 2.31 -18.31
N LYS A 167 -12.15 2.50 -19.63
CA LYS A 167 -13.48 2.64 -20.25
C LYS A 167 -14.30 1.35 -20.20
N ARG A 168 -13.64 0.22 -20.34
CA ARG A 168 -14.27 -1.10 -20.41
C ARG A 168 -14.07 -1.90 -19.12
N SER A 169 -12.85 -1.86 -18.54
CA SER A 169 -12.56 -2.63 -17.33
C SER A 169 -13.18 -2.04 -16.08
N LEU A 170 -13.34 -0.70 -16.01
CA LEU A 170 -13.82 0.02 -14.81
C LEU A 170 -13.10 -0.44 -13.54
N THR A 171 -11.80 -0.70 -13.66
CA THR A 171 -10.95 -1.24 -12.59
C THR A 171 -10.88 -0.27 -11.41
N LYS A 172 -11.05 -0.78 -10.21
CA LYS A 172 -10.95 0.02 -8.99
C LYS A 172 -9.50 0.37 -8.69
N VAL A 173 -9.26 1.65 -8.44
CA VAL A 173 -7.96 2.18 -8.04
C VAL A 173 -8.14 2.95 -6.74
N GLY A 174 -7.51 2.50 -5.67
CA GLY A 174 -7.56 3.12 -4.35
C GLY A 174 -6.34 3.99 -4.11
N VAL A 175 -6.54 5.30 -3.96
CA VAL A 175 -5.48 6.22 -3.53
C VAL A 175 -5.55 6.34 -2.02
N MET A 176 -4.51 5.88 -1.34
CA MET A 176 -4.43 5.78 0.11
C MET A 176 -3.41 6.78 0.65
N TYR A 177 -3.77 7.50 1.69
CA TYR A 177 -2.90 8.48 2.35
C TYR A 177 -3.38 8.80 3.77
N VAL A 178 -2.50 9.39 4.59
CA VAL A 178 -2.84 9.89 5.93
C VAL A 178 -2.99 11.40 5.83
N LYS A 179 -4.19 11.93 6.11
CA LYS A 179 -4.58 13.31 5.78
C LYS A 179 -3.76 14.39 6.48
N ASP A 180 -3.40 14.16 7.72
CA ASP A 180 -2.65 15.11 8.55
C ASP A 180 -1.15 15.12 8.24
N ILE A 181 -0.63 14.08 7.58
CA ILE A 181 0.79 13.93 7.26
C ILE A 181 1.06 14.18 5.76
N ALA A 182 0.21 13.65 4.89
CA ALA A 182 0.39 13.76 3.45
C ALA A 182 0.16 15.18 2.93
N LYS A 183 1.01 15.64 2.02
CA LYS A 183 0.86 16.94 1.36
C LYS A 183 -0.34 16.91 0.41
N LYS A 184 -1.36 17.72 0.71
CA LYS A 184 -2.62 17.79 -0.06
C LYS A 184 -2.37 18.02 -1.55
N GLU A 185 -1.43 18.90 -1.91
CA GLU A 185 -1.09 19.19 -3.32
C GLU A 185 -0.64 17.94 -4.08
N ASN A 186 0.12 17.05 -3.44
CA ASN A 186 0.56 15.82 -4.05
C ASN A 186 -0.60 14.84 -4.23
N VAL A 187 -1.49 14.74 -3.22
CA VAL A 187 -2.70 13.90 -3.29
C VAL A 187 -3.58 14.35 -4.46
N ASP A 188 -3.88 15.66 -4.54
CA ASP A 188 -4.73 16.22 -5.60
C ASP A 188 -4.10 16.03 -6.99
N LYS A 189 -2.80 16.22 -7.12
CA LYS A 189 -2.05 15.96 -8.38
C LYS A 189 -2.18 14.51 -8.83
N ILE A 190 -2.02 13.54 -7.91
CA ILE A 190 -2.10 12.12 -8.21
C ILE A 190 -3.52 11.72 -8.59
N ILE A 191 -4.52 12.14 -7.80
CA ILE A 191 -5.93 11.88 -8.09
C ILE A 191 -6.32 12.43 -9.47
N ASN A 192 -5.88 13.65 -9.81
CA ASN A 192 -6.16 14.26 -11.10
C ASN A 192 -5.44 13.52 -12.25
N LYS A 193 -4.17 13.09 -12.05
CA LYS A 193 -3.46 12.28 -13.06
C LYS A 193 -4.20 10.97 -13.32
N ILE A 194 -4.64 10.26 -12.25
CA ILE A 194 -5.37 8.99 -12.38
C ILE A 194 -6.72 9.18 -13.08
N LYS A 195 -7.47 10.23 -12.72
CA LYS A 195 -8.76 10.55 -13.38
C LYS A 195 -8.63 10.84 -14.86
N ASN A 196 -7.51 11.41 -15.28
CA ASN A 196 -7.25 11.78 -16.67
C ASN A 196 -6.71 10.61 -17.52
N ILE A 197 -6.52 9.42 -16.93
CA ILE A 197 -6.11 8.23 -17.68
C ILE A 197 -7.25 7.80 -18.61
N ASN A 198 -6.98 7.81 -19.90
CA ASN A 198 -7.95 7.47 -20.94
C ASN A 198 -7.45 6.25 -21.72
N ILE A 199 -7.74 5.04 -21.17
CA ILE A 199 -7.44 3.76 -21.80
C ILE A 199 -8.65 2.83 -21.69
N ASP A 200 -8.69 1.78 -22.49
CA ASP A 200 -9.82 0.85 -22.50
C ASP A 200 -9.82 -0.05 -21.25
N ALA A 201 -8.67 -0.55 -20.85
CA ALA A 201 -8.56 -1.46 -19.70
C ALA A 201 -7.26 -1.25 -18.91
N ILE A 202 -7.35 -1.46 -17.59
CA ILE A 202 -6.22 -1.58 -16.67
C ILE A 202 -6.24 -2.99 -16.13
N LEU A 203 -5.21 -3.76 -16.43
CA LEU A 203 -5.10 -5.17 -16.04
C LEU A 203 -4.20 -5.37 -14.81
N ASP A 204 -3.25 -4.47 -14.60
CA ASP A 204 -2.28 -4.53 -13.50
C ASP A 204 -1.84 -3.14 -13.06
N SER A 205 -1.21 -3.07 -11.88
CA SER A 205 -0.64 -1.85 -11.29
C SER A 205 0.42 -1.19 -12.18
N GLY A 206 1.15 -1.98 -12.99
CA GLY A 206 2.16 -1.47 -13.93
C GLY A 206 1.62 -0.40 -14.87
N TYR A 207 0.38 -0.54 -15.36
CA TYR A 207 -0.24 0.48 -16.22
C TYR A 207 -0.35 1.82 -15.51
N ILE A 208 -0.83 1.83 -14.27
CA ILE A 208 -0.96 3.06 -13.47
C ILE A 208 0.41 3.67 -13.22
N ARG A 209 1.41 2.86 -12.85
CA ARG A 209 2.78 3.29 -12.62
C ARG A 209 3.32 4.03 -13.85
N ASP A 210 3.19 3.43 -15.03
CA ASP A 210 3.74 4.00 -16.27
C ASP A 210 3.07 5.34 -16.64
N PHE A 211 1.75 5.47 -16.42
CA PHE A 211 1.06 6.75 -16.61
C PHE A 211 1.50 7.83 -15.62
N LEU A 212 1.79 7.46 -14.38
CA LEU A 212 2.24 8.42 -13.37
C LEU A 212 3.65 8.96 -13.66
N ILE A 213 4.52 8.12 -14.27
CA ILE A 213 5.92 8.44 -14.56
C ILE A 213 6.10 9.07 -15.96
N LYS A 214 5.14 8.89 -16.89
CA LYS A 214 5.25 9.25 -18.31
C LYS A 214 5.78 10.66 -18.58
N ASP A 215 5.43 11.63 -17.75
CA ASP A 215 5.84 13.03 -17.93
C ASP A 215 7.20 13.36 -17.32
N THR A 216 7.83 12.40 -16.64
CA THR A 216 9.10 12.64 -15.94
C THR A 216 10.26 12.13 -16.78
N LYS A 217 11.16 13.04 -17.17
CA LYS A 217 12.43 12.70 -17.83
C LYS A 217 13.52 12.29 -16.83
N ASN A 218 13.12 11.79 -15.67
CA ASN A 218 14.05 11.43 -14.61
C ASN A 218 14.63 10.04 -14.85
N PHE A 219 15.94 9.94 -14.73
CA PHE A 219 16.68 8.68 -14.85
C PHE A 219 16.41 7.73 -13.64
N PHE A 220 16.17 8.32 -12.47
CA PHE A 220 15.92 7.54 -11.25
C PHE A 220 14.44 7.18 -11.11
N PRO A 221 14.12 5.97 -10.60
CA PRO A 221 12.75 5.57 -10.35
C PRO A 221 12.13 6.46 -9.26
N MET A 222 10.96 7.04 -9.55
CA MET A 222 10.22 7.92 -8.64
C MET A 222 9.11 7.19 -7.88
N VAL A 223 9.03 5.89 -8.06
CA VAL A 223 7.94 5.05 -7.57
C VAL A 223 8.52 3.76 -7.02
N ILE A 224 7.99 3.30 -5.89
CA ILE A 224 8.27 1.99 -5.32
C ILE A 224 7.06 1.12 -5.56
N SER A 225 7.25 -0.12 -6.02
CA SER A 225 6.22 -1.15 -6.08
C SER A 225 6.55 -2.22 -5.04
N THR A 226 5.57 -2.63 -4.23
CA THR A 226 5.79 -3.62 -3.17
C THR A 226 4.56 -4.48 -2.93
N GLU A 227 4.79 -5.73 -2.53
CA GLU A 227 3.76 -6.66 -2.05
C GLU A 227 3.60 -6.61 -0.52
N LYS A 228 4.41 -5.81 0.21
CA LYS A 228 4.46 -5.83 1.67
C LYS A 228 3.59 -4.75 2.33
N PRO A 229 2.56 -5.14 3.11
CA PRO A 229 1.72 -4.20 3.84
C PRO A 229 2.48 -3.36 4.86
N ASP A 230 3.57 -3.89 5.44
CA ASP A 230 4.40 -3.19 6.42
C ASP A 230 5.11 -2.00 5.78
N LEU A 231 5.71 -2.20 4.58
CA LEU A 231 6.39 -1.14 3.85
C LEU A 231 5.41 -0.04 3.44
N VAL A 232 4.22 -0.42 2.98
CA VAL A 232 3.17 0.55 2.64
C VAL A 232 2.77 1.36 3.87
N THR A 233 2.53 0.70 5.00
CA THR A 233 2.12 1.37 6.24
C THR A 233 3.19 2.36 6.72
N GLN A 234 4.47 1.96 6.69
CA GLN A 234 5.58 2.84 7.05
C GLN A 234 5.64 4.09 6.16
N ASN A 235 5.56 3.90 4.85
CA ASN A 235 5.62 5.01 3.90
C ASN A 235 4.40 5.95 4.02
N LEU A 236 3.21 5.42 4.34
CA LEU A 236 2.03 6.24 4.64
C LEU A 236 2.26 7.13 5.88
N LEU A 237 2.91 6.60 6.93
CA LEU A 237 3.27 7.36 8.13
C LEU A 237 4.40 8.38 7.86
N GLU A 238 5.21 8.19 6.82
CA GLU A 238 6.18 9.18 6.33
C GLU A 238 5.54 10.26 5.44
N GLY A 239 4.21 10.20 5.20
CA GLY A 239 3.47 11.18 4.40
C GLY A 239 3.46 10.92 2.90
N LYS A 240 3.88 9.73 2.47
CA LYS A 240 3.78 9.29 1.09
C LYS A 240 2.36 8.80 0.77
N ILE A 241 2.10 8.58 -0.50
CA ILE A 241 0.81 8.16 -1.03
C ILE A 241 0.98 6.76 -1.60
N ALA A 242 0.06 5.87 -1.25
CA ALA A 242 0.04 4.52 -1.78
C ALA A 242 -1.16 4.34 -2.73
N ILE A 243 -0.94 3.64 -3.84
CA ILE A 243 -1.97 3.37 -4.84
C ILE A 243 -2.13 1.86 -4.95
N LEU A 244 -3.33 1.39 -4.68
CA LEU A 244 -3.75 0.01 -4.82
C LEU A 244 -4.59 -0.13 -6.09
N VAL A 245 -4.33 -1.14 -6.90
CA VAL A 245 -5.08 -1.46 -8.11
C VAL A 245 -5.75 -2.82 -7.93
N GLU A 246 -7.02 -2.91 -8.29
CA GLU A 246 -7.78 -4.17 -8.26
C GLU A 246 -7.12 -5.22 -9.15
N ASN A 247 -7.12 -6.47 -8.73
CA ASN A 247 -6.49 -7.62 -9.41
C ASN A 247 -4.95 -7.58 -9.47
N SER A 248 -4.29 -6.70 -8.70
CA SER A 248 -2.84 -6.64 -8.60
C SER A 248 -2.38 -6.79 -7.15
N PRO A 249 -1.39 -7.67 -6.87
CA PRO A 249 -0.82 -7.79 -5.53
C PRO A 249 0.20 -6.67 -5.22
N PHE A 250 0.53 -5.83 -6.21
CA PHE A 250 1.51 -4.77 -6.05
C PHE A 250 0.86 -3.44 -5.71
N VAL A 251 1.31 -2.82 -4.64
CA VAL A 251 0.96 -1.45 -4.25
C VAL A 251 2.07 -0.51 -4.68
N ILE A 252 1.68 0.59 -5.31
CA ILE A 252 2.56 1.63 -5.80
C ILE A 252 2.67 2.73 -4.76
N ILE A 253 3.89 3.10 -4.37
CA ILE A 253 4.18 4.15 -3.38
C ILE A 253 4.89 5.31 -4.06
N LEU A 254 4.43 6.53 -3.81
CA LEU A 254 5.04 7.74 -4.36
C LEU A 254 4.87 8.96 -3.41
N PRO A 255 5.76 9.95 -3.49
CA PRO A 255 7.00 9.96 -4.28
C PRO A 255 8.06 9.04 -3.66
N ALA A 256 8.86 8.39 -4.49
CA ALA A 256 10.05 7.68 -4.03
C ALA A 256 11.28 8.59 -4.10
N THR A 257 12.15 8.45 -3.12
CA THR A 257 13.47 9.08 -3.10
C THR A 257 14.56 8.03 -3.29
N LEU A 258 15.75 8.44 -3.75
CA LEU A 258 16.87 7.51 -3.90
C LEU A 258 17.18 6.76 -2.60
N LEU A 259 17.07 7.44 -1.46
CA LEU A 259 17.34 6.84 -0.15
C LEU A 259 16.35 5.74 0.25
N ASP A 260 15.16 5.74 -0.31
CA ASP A 260 14.15 4.71 0.00
C ASP A 260 14.55 3.34 -0.54
N PHE A 261 15.31 3.29 -1.64
CA PHE A 261 15.85 2.06 -2.21
C PHE A 261 16.97 1.45 -1.35
N PHE A 262 17.53 2.20 -0.40
CA PHE A 262 18.53 1.72 0.56
C PHE A 262 17.94 1.33 1.92
N LYS A 263 16.60 1.42 2.08
CA LYS A 263 15.89 1.08 3.31
C LYS A 263 15.07 -0.21 3.12
N PRO A 264 15.64 -1.42 3.20
CA PRO A 264 14.85 -2.63 3.17
C PRO A 264 13.98 -2.73 4.43
N ILE A 265 12.86 -3.43 4.32
CA ILE A 265 11.90 -3.63 5.43
C ILE A 265 12.58 -4.28 6.64
N GLU A 266 13.54 -5.16 6.41
CA GLU A 266 14.27 -5.90 7.44
C GLU A 266 14.96 -4.99 8.46
N ASP A 267 15.36 -3.79 8.05
CA ASP A 267 15.96 -2.78 8.92
C ASP A 267 15.05 -2.40 10.10
N ASN A 268 13.72 -2.53 9.97
CA ASN A 268 12.76 -2.21 11.02
C ASN A 268 12.73 -3.28 12.14
N TYR A 269 13.24 -4.48 11.86
CA TYR A 269 13.22 -5.63 12.79
C TYR A 269 14.58 -5.90 13.43
N GLU A 270 15.61 -5.13 13.04
CA GLU A 270 16.96 -5.26 13.56
C GLU A 270 17.32 -4.15 14.58
N LYS A 271 18.40 -4.38 15.36
CA LYS A 271 18.91 -3.39 16.30
C LYS A 271 19.44 -2.16 15.56
N ALA A 272 19.20 -0.97 16.08
CA ALA A 272 19.58 0.31 15.46
C ALA A 272 21.08 0.39 15.07
N ILE A 273 21.97 -0.20 15.88
CA ILE A 273 23.43 -0.25 15.59
C ILE A 273 23.71 -1.06 14.33
N ASN A 274 23.12 -2.26 14.20
CA ASN A 274 23.29 -3.14 13.04
C ASN A 274 22.73 -2.47 11.78
N VAL A 275 21.57 -1.84 11.90
CA VAL A 275 20.92 -1.11 10.81
C VAL A 275 21.79 0.04 10.33
N SER A 276 22.37 0.83 11.24
CA SER A 276 23.23 1.94 10.88
C SER A 276 24.49 1.47 10.15
N PHE A 277 25.12 0.38 10.64
CA PHE A 277 26.26 -0.23 9.97
C PHE A 277 25.90 -0.75 8.58
N SER A 278 24.79 -1.49 8.45
CA SER A 278 24.29 -2.00 7.17
C SER A 278 24.04 -0.89 6.15
N LYS A 279 23.47 0.25 6.57
CA LYS A 279 23.26 1.41 5.70
C LYS A 279 24.56 1.99 5.15
N ILE A 280 25.58 2.10 6.02
CA ILE A 280 26.91 2.57 5.60
C ILE A 280 27.52 1.60 4.57
N VAL A 281 27.47 0.29 4.85
CA VAL A 281 28.00 -0.73 3.92
C VAL A 281 27.28 -0.70 2.57
N ARG A 282 25.95 -0.57 2.55
CA ARG A 282 25.16 -0.45 1.30
C ARG A 282 25.55 0.81 0.51
N LEU A 283 25.73 1.95 1.20
CA LEU A 283 26.16 3.18 0.56
C LEU A 283 27.55 3.05 -0.06
N LEU A 284 28.49 2.45 0.69
CA LEU A 284 29.84 2.18 0.20
C LEU A 284 29.82 1.23 -1.01
N ALA A 285 29.04 0.15 -0.94
CA ALA A 285 28.89 -0.79 -2.04
C ALA A 285 28.34 -0.09 -3.30
N PHE A 286 27.34 0.80 -3.15
CA PHE A 286 26.81 1.60 -4.24
C PHE A 286 27.86 2.49 -4.87
N VAL A 287 28.64 3.22 -4.06
CA VAL A 287 29.72 4.09 -4.54
C VAL A 287 30.79 3.26 -5.28
N ILE A 288 31.21 2.13 -4.72
CA ILE A 288 32.18 1.21 -5.34
C ILE A 288 31.64 0.71 -6.69
N THR A 289 30.36 0.30 -6.75
CA THR A 289 29.73 -0.19 -7.99
C THR A 289 29.76 0.84 -9.11
N ILE A 290 29.55 2.13 -8.81
CA ILE A 290 29.61 3.21 -9.80
C ILE A 290 31.06 3.49 -10.23
N ILE A 291 32.01 3.47 -9.29
CA ILE A 291 33.39 3.86 -9.55
C ILE A 291 34.18 2.74 -10.23
N THR A 292 33.90 1.47 -9.89
CA THR A 292 34.66 0.31 -10.41
C THR A 292 34.77 0.24 -11.94
N PRO A 293 33.68 0.41 -12.73
CA PRO A 293 33.78 0.41 -14.18
C PRO A 293 34.66 1.55 -14.72
N ALA A 294 34.56 2.73 -14.11
CA ALA A 294 35.37 3.89 -14.51
C ALA A 294 36.85 3.67 -14.22
N ILE A 295 37.20 3.14 -13.03
CA ILE A 295 38.55 2.76 -12.66
C ILE A 295 39.10 1.68 -13.60
N TYR A 296 38.28 0.66 -13.88
CA TYR A 296 38.68 -0.42 -14.78
C TYR A 296 39.05 0.13 -16.17
N ILE A 297 38.20 0.99 -16.76
CA ILE A 297 38.46 1.62 -18.04
C ILE A 297 39.73 2.52 -17.99
N ALA A 298 39.85 3.33 -16.93
CA ALA A 298 41.00 4.20 -16.76
C ALA A 298 42.35 3.44 -16.70
N ILE A 299 42.40 2.37 -15.91
CA ILE A 299 43.60 1.55 -15.75
C ILE A 299 43.92 0.80 -17.03
N THR A 300 42.93 0.20 -17.68
CA THR A 300 43.16 -0.64 -18.87
C THR A 300 43.42 0.17 -20.14
N THR A 301 43.00 1.44 -20.18
CA THR A 301 43.13 2.29 -21.39
C THR A 301 44.32 3.26 -21.30
N TYR A 302 44.51 3.89 -20.13
CA TYR A 302 45.48 4.96 -19.97
C TYR A 302 46.73 4.58 -19.20
N ASN A 303 46.67 3.62 -18.28
CA ASN A 303 47.74 3.29 -17.34
C ASN A 303 48.00 1.77 -17.24
N MET A 304 48.24 1.09 -18.35
CA MET A 304 48.56 -0.34 -18.39
C MET A 304 49.78 -0.72 -17.55
N GLN A 305 50.70 0.24 -17.28
CA GLN A 305 51.92 -0.01 -16.49
C GLN A 305 51.68 -0.27 -15.02
N ILE A 306 50.47 0.06 -14.50
CA ILE A 306 50.08 -0.17 -13.07
C ILE A 306 49.69 -1.64 -12.86
N ILE A 307 49.30 -2.35 -13.92
CA ILE A 307 48.79 -3.71 -13.81
C ILE A 307 49.99 -4.71 -13.83
N PRO A 308 50.11 -5.61 -12.89
CA PRO A 308 51.08 -6.68 -12.92
C PRO A 308 50.97 -7.50 -14.21
N ASN A 309 52.13 -7.87 -14.80
CA ASN A 309 52.18 -8.57 -16.10
C ASN A 309 51.33 -9.86 -16.14
N GLU A 310 51.23 -10.57 -15.05
CA GLU A 310 50.39 -11.80 -14.92
C GLU A 310 48.88 -11.49 -15.09
N LEU A 311 48.42 -10.42 -14.49
CA LEU A 311 47.02 -9.93 -14.65
C LEU A 311 46.77 -9.38 -16.05
N LEU A 312 47.75 -8.72 -16.67
CA LEU A 312 47.65 -8.23 -18.07
C LEU A 312 47.44 -9.39 -19.04
N ILE A 313 48.19 -10.50 -18.87
CA ILE A 313 48.04 -11.67 -19.74
C ILE A 313 46.65 -12.32 -19.56
N SER A 314 46.19 -12.46 -18.34
CA SER A 314 44.86 -13.05 -18.05
C SER A 314 43.72 -12.17 -18.59
N LEU A 315 43.84 -10.87 -18.48
CA LEU A 315 42.88 -9.90 -19.03
C LEU A 315 42.89 -9.88 -20.57
N ALA A 316 44.06 -10.02 -21.20
CA ALA A 316 44.21 -10.11 -22.66
C ALA A 316 43.51 -11.36 -23.21
N VAL A 317 43.74 -12.52 -22.57
CA VAL A 317 43.10 -13.80 -22.95
C VAL A 317 41.57 -13.75 -22.78
N GLN A 318 41.06 -13.18 -21.71
CA GLN A 318 39.61 -13.02 -21.51
C GLN A 318 38.99 -12.06 -22.52
N ARG A 319 39.75 -11.04 -23.00
CA ARG A 319 39.25 -10.08 -23.99
C ARG A 319 39.14 -10.64 -25.41
N GLU A 320 39.95 -11.61 -25.77
CA GLU A 320 39.88 -12.23 -27.11
C GLU A 320 38.57 -13.01 -27.34
N GLY A 321 37.94 -13.50 -26.25
CA GLY A 321 36.67 -14.22 -26.31
C GLY A 321 35.40 -13.35 -26.35
N VAL A 322 35.50 -12.02 -26.15
CA VAL A 322 34.32 -11.14 -26.05
C VAL A 322 34.27 -10.12 -27.21
N PRO A 323 33.28 -10.20 -28.11
CA PRO A 323 33.16 -9.31 -29.26
C PRO A 323 32.92 -7.83 -28.92
N PHE A 324 32.71 -7.52 -27.64
CA PHE A 324 32.47 -6.14 -27.14
C PHE A 324 33.69 -5.24 -27.23
N THR A 325 34.90 -5.77 -27.25
CA THR A 325 36.13 -4.95 -27.21
C THR A 325 36.41 -4.22 -28.51
N THR A 326 35.98 -4.72 -29.64
CA THR A 326 36.13 -4.08 -30.95
C THR A 326 35.15 -2.91 -31.14
N ALA A 327 33.94 -3.03 -30.66
CA ALA A 327 32.95 -1.95 -30.68
C ALA A 327 33.38 -0.75 -29.82
N PHE A 328 33.91 -1.01 -28.61
CA PHE A 328 34.38 0.04 -27.69
C PHE A 328 35.63 0.80 -28.22
N LYS A 329 36.56 0.09 -28.88
CA LYS A 329 37.76 0.71 -29.42
C LYS A 329 37.46 1.66 -30.58
N ASN A 330 36.42 1.36 -31.35
CA ASN A 330 35.97 2.20 -32.46
C ASN A 330 35.20 3.44 -32.00
N GLU A 331 34.47 3.38 -30.84
CA GLU A 331 33.77 4.55 -30.30
C GLU A 331 34.68 5.51 -29.53
N ILE A 332 35.72 5.02 -28.85
CA ILE A 332 36.69 5.87 -28.13
C ILE A 332 37.57 6.67 -29.09
N ASN A 333 37.84 6.15 -30.29
CA ASN A 333 38.60 6.86 -31.34
C ASN A 333 37.74 7.83 -32.16
N SER A 334 36.44 7.93 -31.92
CA SER A 334 35.61 8.97 -32.52
C SER A 334 35.57 10.21 -31.60
N PRO A 335 35.99 11.41 -32.09
CA PRO A 335 36.15 12.59 -31.23
C PRO A 335 34.86 13.23 -30.70
N PHE A 336 33.71 12.58 -30.88
CA PHE A 336 32.43 13.08 -30.39
C PHE A 336 31.46 11.92 -30.10
N LYS A 337 31.28 11.59 -28.82
CA LYS A 337 30.05 11.02 -28.22
C LYS A 337 30.31 10.27 -26.88
N GLY A 338 30.79 10.99 -25.87
CA GLY A 338 31.10 10.41 -24.55
C GLY A 338 29.88 10.18 -23.62
N SER A 339 28.65 10.46 -24.06
CA SER A 339 27.50 10.45 -23.14
C SER A 339 26.48 9.33 -23.34
N SER A 340 26.61 8.50 -24.37
CA SER A 340 25.60 7.48 -24.69
C SER A 340 25.96 6.05 -24.24
N CYS A 341 27.18 5.79 -23.81
CA CYS A 341 27.69 4.43 -23.60
C CYS A 341 27.44 3.84 -22.20
N LEU A 342 27.23 4.68 -21.19
CA LEU A 342 26.94 4.20 -19.82
C LEU A 342 25.55 3.55 -19.69
N ILE A 343 24.63 3.87 -20.59
CA ILE A 343 23.24 3.35 -20.58
C ILE A 343 23.17 1.92 -21.13
N CYS A 344 24.07 1.54 -22.03
CA CYS A 344 24.05 0.22 -22.67
C CYS A 344 24.58 -0.92 -21.80
N MET A 345 25.43 -0.64 -20.81
CA MET A 345 25.96 -1.68 -19.89
C MET A 345 24.93 -2.17 -18.86
N SER A 346 23.91 -1.36 -18.54
CA SER A 346 22.85 -1.76 -17.61
C SER A 346 21.82 -2.71 -18.20
N CYS A 347 21.67 -2.74 -19.53
CA CYS A 347 20.67 -3.60 -20.20
C CYS A 347 21.18 -4.98 -20.59
N ALA A 348 22.49 -5.25 -20.55
CA ALA A 348 23.08 -6.51 -21.03
C ALA A 348 23.19 -7.62 -19.96
N ASN A 349 22.84 -7.36 -18.70
CA ASN A 349 22.91 -8.33 -17.58
C ASN A 349 21.53 -8.62 -16.97
N LEU A 350 20.52 -8.84 -17.78
CA LEU A 350 19.28 -9.49 -17.34
C LEU A 350 19.14 -10.82 -18.10
N PRO A 351 19.09 -11.96 -17.38
CA PRO A 351 18.78 -13.26 -17.96
C PRO A 351 17.34 -13.32 -18.46
#